data_3ce9ffe6f623c5e7d0d5e835c313ff01
#
_entry.id   3ce9ffe6f623c5e7d0d5e835c313ff01
#
_cell.length_a   1.000
_cell.length_b   1.000
_cell.length_c   1.000
_cell.angle_alpha   90.00
_cell.angle_beta   90.00
_cell.angle_gamma   90.00
#
_symmetry.space_group_name_H-M   'P 1'
#
loop_
_entity.id
_entity.type
_entity.pdbx_description
1 polymer ?
#
loop_
_entity_poly.entity_id
_entity_poly.type
_entity_poly.pdbx_seq_one_letter_code
_entity_poly.pdbx_strand_id
1 'polypeptide(L)'
;MKEKEMRRRPNQTEKTRRKIVEAIHVSMKEADLSDITIRSVCKAGVSIGTFYLYFSCKEAALLYGYRQADEQFLALPLEEDAWGSIRKIMTCYLKMVTLEDMHAVRQIYICHIKYHDTYFFDEQRPIFQLLAAEVGKLVSETAVKDVTWGLLTTARGLIYHACCLKDEQIALDWHEKQLEELMDYLSYRVQKLQKGNT
;
A
#
# COMPACT_ATOMS: atom_id res chain seq x y z
N MET A 1 20.50 -24.41 -24.29
CA MET A 1 20.62 -22.97 -24.55
C MET A 1 19.26 -22.24 -24.46
N LYS A 2 18.18 -22.79 -25.00
CA LYS A 2 16.81 -22.15 -24.99
C LYS A 2 16.17 -21.95 -23.59
N GLU A 3 16.43 -22.81 -22.63
CA GLU A 3 15.90 -22.73 -21.27
C GLU A 3 16.49 -21.58 -20.44
N LYS A 4 17.74 -21.24 -20.65
CA LYS A 4 18.43 -20.12 -19.99
C LYS A 4 17.96 -18.75 -20.52
N GLU A 5 17.55 -18.68 -21.77
CA GLU A 5 17.00 -17.46 -22.40
C GLU A 5 15.56 -17.16 -21.95
N MET A 6 14.73 -18.21 -21.75
CA MET A 6 13.35 -18.08 -21.30
C MET A 6 13.25 -17.59 -19.84
N ARG A 7 14.21 -17.91 -18.95
CA ARG A 7 14.29 -17.40 -17.57
C ARG A 7 14.84 -15.96 -17.47
N ARG A 8 15.56 -15.45 -18.46
CA ARG A 8 16.09 -14.08 -18.47
C ARG A 8 15.05 -13.02 -18.81
N ARG A 9 14.05 -13.33 -19.64
CA ARG A 9 13.04 -12.37 -20.10
C ARG A 9 12.14 -11.82 -19.00
N PRO A 10 11.54 -12.61 -18.08
CA PRO A 10 10.71 -12.11 -16.98
C PRO A 10 11.49 -11.16 -16.06
N ASN A 11 12.73 -11.51 -15.72
CA ASN A 11 13.57 -10.72 -14.82
C ASN A 11 13.97 -9.36 -15.43
N GLN A 12 14.24 -9.31 -16.76
CA GLN A 12 14.57 -8.07 -17.46
C GLN A 12 13.34 -7.14 -17.57
N THR A 13 12.17 -7.70 -17.81
CA THR A 13 10.88 -6.97 -17.85
C THR A 13 10.61 -6.31 -16.51
N GLU A 14 10.71 -7.06 -15.43
CA GLU A 14 10.48 -6.57 -14.08
C GLU A 14 11.51 -5.49 -13.69
N LYS A 15 12.78 -5.69 -14.02
CA LYS A 15 13.82 -4.70 -13.79
C LYS A 15 13.53 -3.38 -14.52
N THR A 16 12.98 -3.45 -15.73
CA THR A 16 12.63 -2.25 -16.50
C THR A 16 11.42 -1.53 -15.90
N ARG A 17 10.39 -2.27 -15.48
CA ARG A 17 9.24 -1.70 -14.77
C ARG A 17 9.66 -0.96 -13.50
N ARG A 18 10.50 -1.60 -12.67
CA ARG A 18 11.03 -0.98 -11.44
C ARG A 18 11.81 0.30 -11.72
N LYS A 19 12.62 0.34 -12.76
CA LYS A 19 13.33 1.57 -13.16
C LYS A 19 12.37 2.71 -13.53
N ILE A 20 11.28 2.40 -14.23
CA ILE A 20 10.28 3.41 -14.60
C ILE A 20 9.57 3.93 -13.35
N VAL A 21 9.16 3.04 -12.45
CA VAL A 21 8.51 3.40 -11.18
C VAL A 21 9.44 4.27 -10.33
N GLU A 22 10.69 3.88 -10.18
CA GLU A 22 11.71 4.63 -9.45
C GLU A 22 11.91 6.04 -10.04
N ALA A 23 11.99 6.14 -11.36
CA ALA A 23 12.14 7.44 -12.03
C ALA A 23 10.94 8.36 -11.80
N ILE A 24 9.71 7.80 -11.75
CA ILE A 24 8.51 8.57 -11.39
C ILE A 24 8.59 9.03 -9.93
N HIS A 25 8.95 8.14 -9.01
CA HIS A 25 9.07 8.47 -7.58
C HIS A 25 10.10 9.58 -7.34
N VAL A 26 11.26 9.49 -7.98
CA VAL A 26 12.29 10.53 -7.92
C VAL A 26 11.77 11.86 -8.47
N SER A 27 11.07 11.83 -9.62
CA SER A 27 10.51 13.05 -10.23
C SER A 27 9.42 13.70 -9.36
N MET A 28 8.66 12.90 -8.60
CA MET A 28 7.61 13.39 -7.71
C MET A 28 8.15 14.09 -6.45
N LYS A 29 9.43 13.99 -6.15
CA LYS A 29 10.06 14.78 -5.08
C LYS A 29 10.18 16.27 -5.43
N GLU A 30 10.14 16.61 -6.72
CA GLU A 30 10.37 17.96 -7.23
C GLU A 30 9.12 18.57 -7.90
N ALA A 31 8.13 17.74 -8.30
CA ALA A 31 6.97 18.20 -9.05
C ALA A 31 5.74 17.30 -8.81
N ASP A 32 4.55 17.89 -8.99
CA ASP A 32 3.31 17.12 -8.99
C ASP A 32 3.27 16.11 -10.15
N LEU A 33 2.59 14.98 -9.93
CA LEU A 33 2.47 13.96 -10.96
C LEU A 33 1.89 14.53 -12.27
N SER A 34 0.98 15.51 -12.20
CA SER A 34 0.41 16.20 -13.37
C SER A 34 1.48 16.86 -14.25
N ASP A 35 2.50 17.43 -13.63
CA ASP A 35 3.55 18.23 -14.30
C ASP A 35 4.71 17.37 -14.81
N ILE A 36 4.83 16.14 -14.30
CA ILE A 36 5.83 15.18 -14.77
C ILE A 36 5.49 14.71 -16.17
N THR A 37 6.43 14.85 -17.11
CA THR A 37 6.28 14.36 -18.48
C THR A 37 6.92 12.97 -18.64
N ILE A 38 6.39 12.14 -19.54
CA ILE A 38 7.02 10.84 -19.88
C ILE A 38 8.47 11.06 -20.35
N ARG A 39 8.75 12.17 -21.02
CA ARG A 39 10.10 12.52 -21.48
C ARG A 39 11.07 12.77 -20.30
N SER A 40 10.59 13.40 -19.23
CA SER A 40 11.43 13.60 -18.02
C SER A 40 11.71 12.27 -17.31
N VAL A 41 10.71 11.41 -17.17
CA VAL A 41 10.87 10.06 -16.61
C VAL A 41 11.88 9.23 -17.43
N CYS A 42 11.86 9.35 -18.75
CA CYS A 42 12.75 8.59 -19.64
C CYS A 42 14.22 9.03 -19.57
N LYS A 43 14.54 10.21 -19.01
CA LYS A 43 15.93 10.62 -18.76
C LYS A 43 16.70 9.65 -17.84
N ALA A 44 16.00 8.84 -17.05
CA ALA A 44 16.58 7.79 -16.23
C ALA A 44 17.06 6.54 -17.00
N GLY A 45 17.22 6.62 -18.32
CA GLY A 45 17.79 5.55 -19.16
C GLY A 45 16.77 4.54 -19.68
N VAL A 46 15.52 4.99 -19.86
CA VAL A 46 14.44 4.23 -20.52
C VAL A 46 13.96 5.05 -21.73
N SER A 47 13.77 4.42 -22.90
CA SER A 47 13.20 5.12 -24.05
C SER A 47 11.69 5.35 -23.88
N ILE A 48 11.15 6.38 -24.55
CA ILE A 48 9.70 6.65 -24.56
C ILE A 48 8.93 5.43 -25.08
N GLY A 49 9.41 4.78 -26.14
CA GLY A 49 8.80 3.54 -26.67
C GLY A 49 8.82 2.40 -25.65
N THR A 50 9.92 2.27 -24.90
CA THR A 50 10.02 1.29 -23.81
C THR A 50 9.05 1.60 -22.67
N PHE A 51 8.86 2.89 -22.32
CA PHE A 51 7.85 3.27 -21.33
C PHE A 51 6.46 2.76 -21.72
N TYR A 52 6.00 3.11 -22.93
CA TYR A 52 4.67 2.73 -23.41
C TYR A 52 4.49 1.23 -23.68
N LEU A 53 5.58 0.47 -23.80
CA LEU A 53 5.51 -0.99 -23.84
C LEU A 53 5.04 -1.58 -22.48
N TYR A 54 5.33 -0.91 -21.36
CA TYR A 54 5.04 -1.40 -20.03
C TYR A 54 3.87 -0.69 -19.33
N PHE A 55 3.65 0.59 -19.61
CA PHE A 55 2.64 1.41 -18.96
C PHE A 55 1.95 2.34 -19.96
N SER A 56 0.63 2.39 -19.90
CA SER A 56 -0.18 3.29 -20.75
C SER A 56 -0.03 4.76 -20.37
N CYS A 57 0.29 5.05 -19.10
CA CYS A 57 0.48 6.40 -18.57
C CYS A 57 1.34 6.35 -17.29
N LYS A 58 1.75 7.51 -16.80
CA LYS A 58 2.57 7.65 -15.59
C LYS A 58 1.81 7.23 -14.33
N GLU A 59 0.52 7.47 -14.31
CA GLU A 59 -0.38 7.07 -13.22
C GLU A 59 -0.47 5.54 -13.10
N ALA A 60 -0.53 4.83 -14.23
CA ALA A 60 -0.51 3.37 -14.23
C ALA A 60 0.81 2.81 -13.68
N ALA A 61 1.93 3.49 -13.92
CA ALA A 61 3.21 3.11 -13.35
C ALA A 61 3.29 3.40 -11.84
N LEU A 62 2.72 4.52 -11.37
CA LEU A 62 2.63 4.84 -9.94
C LEU A 62 1.79 3.79 -9.20
N LEU A 63 0.60 3.47 -9.71
CA LEU A 63 -0.28 2.45 -9.11
C LEU A 63 0.36 1.05 -9.13
N TYR A 64 1.12 0.73 -10.17
CA TYR A 64 1.90 -0.51 -10.21
C TYR A 64 2.95 -0.54 -9.09
N GLY A 65 3.69 0.55 -8.87
CA GLY A 65 4.65 0.67 -7.78
C GLY A 65 4.01 0.45 -6.41
N TYR A 66 2.84 1.03 -6.19
CA TYR A 66 2.07 0.83 -4.96
C TYR A 66 1.68 -0.65 -4.75
N ARG A 67 1.21 -1.34 -5.81
CA ARG A 67 0.88 -2.78 -5.73
C ARG A 67 2.12 -3.63 -5.43
N GLN A 68 3.28 -3.27 -6.00
CA GLN A 68 4.54 -3.96 -5.70
C GLN A 68 4.99 -3.74 -4.24
N ALA A 69 4.74 -2.56 -3.67
CA ALA A 69 5.04 -2.30 -2.26
C ALA A 69 4.22 -3.18 -1.32
N ASP A 70 3.02 -3.59 -1.70
CA ASP A 70 2.17 -4.52 -0.93
C ASP A 70 2.81 -5.92 -0.79
N GLU A 71 3.71 -6.31 -1.70
CA GLU A 71 4.39 -7.61 -1.63
C GLU A 71 5.28 -7.77 -0.37
N GLN A 72 5.67 -6.67 0.29
CA GLN A 72 6.41 -6.72 1.55
C GLN A 72 5.68 -7.52 2.64
N PHE A 73 4.35 -7.53 2.61
CA PHE A 73 3.56 -8.29 3.58
C PHE A 73 3.70 -9.81 3.44
N LEU A 74 4.10 -10.32 2.26
CA LEU A 74 4.34 -11.75 2.05
C LEU A 74 5.54 -12.28 2.84
N ALA A 75 6.49 -11.41 3.18
CA ALA A 75 7.70 -11.76 3.90
C ALA A 75 7.76 -11.17 5.32
N LEU A 76 6.67 -10.56 5.78
CA LEU A 76 6.64 -9.94 7.11
C LEU A 76 6.68 -11.01 8.20
N PRO A 77 7.71 -11.05 9.05
CA PRO A 77 7.76 -11.99 10.16
C PRO A 77 6.70 -11.61 11.20
N LEU A 78 5.85 -12.56 11.59
CA LEU A 78 4.77 -12.35 12.55
C LEU A 78 5.24 -12.63 13.97
N GLU A 79 4.48 -12.18 14.96
CA GLU A 79 4.68 -12.45 16.37
C GLU A 79 4.01 -13.79 16.77
N GLU A 80 4.28 -14.27 17.97
CA GLU A 80 3.69 -15.53 18.44
C GLU A 80 2.17 -15.43 18.66
N ASP A 81 1.69 -14.26 19.09
CA ASP A 81 0.28 -14.02 19.31
C ASP A 81 -0.36 -13.14 18.21
N ALA A 82 -1.68 -13.27 18.08
CA ALA A 82 -2.45 -12.57 17.04
C ALA A 82 -2.45 -11.04 17.22
N TRP A 83 -2.50 -10.55 18.46
CA TRP A 83 -2.52 -9.12 18.73
C TRP A 83 -1.20 -8.45 18.35
N GLY A 84 -0.08 -9.08 18.72
CA GLY A 84 1.27 -8.64 18.34
C GLY A 84 1.45 -8.66 16.82
N SER A 85 0.99 -9.74 16.16
CA SER A 85 1.03 -9.88 14.70
C SER A 85 0.22 -8.78 14.00
N ILE A 86 -1.03 -8.53 14.43
CA ILE A 86 -1.88 -7.48 13.86
C ILE A 86 -1.25 -6.09 14.08
N ARG A 87 -0.77 -5.81 15.28
CA ARG A 87 -0.03 -4.57 15.58
C ARG A 87 1.14 -4.37 14.63
N LYS A 88 1.93 -5.40 14.38
CA LYS A 88 3.08 -5.36 13.48
C LYS A 88 2.68 -5.14 12.02
N ILE A 89 1.62 -5.82 11.54
CA ILE A 89 1.08 -5.62 10.20
C ILE A 89 0.63 -4.16 10.02
N MET A 90 -0.14 -3.63 10.98
CA MET A 90 -0.64 -2.26 10.92
C MET A 90 0.49 -1.23 11.06
N THR A 91 1.50 -1.49 11.88
CA THR A 91 2.72 -0.67 11.94
C THR A 91 3.41 -0.62 10.57
N CYS A 92 3.59 -1.77 9.92
CA CYS A 92 4.18 -1.83 8.58
C CYS A 92 3.33 -1.05 7.57
N TYR A 93 2.01 -1.19 7.63
CA TYR A 93 1.09 -0.50 6.73
C TYR A 93 1.14 1.03 6.90
N LEU A 94 1.09 1.51 8.14
CA LEU A 94 1.18 2.95 8.42
C LEU A 94 2.55 3.54 8.03
N LYS A 95 3.63 2.79 8.22
CA LYS A 95 5.00 3.21 7.84
C LYS A 95 5.24 3.26 6.33
N MET A 96 4.34 2.74 5.50
CA MET A 96 4.34 3.02 4.06
C MET A 96 4.03 4.49 3.74
N VAL A 97 3.51 5.23 4.73
CA VAL A 97 3.19 6.65 4.66
C VAL A 97 4.23 7.39 5.49
N THR A 98 5.25 7.92 4.85
CA THR A 98 6.23 8.80 5.51
C THR A 98 5.97 10.25 5.12
N LEU A 99 6.45 11.21 5.92
CA LEU A 99 6.36 12.62 5.55
C LEU A 99 7.09 12.90 4.22
N GLU A 100 8.20 12.20 3.98
CA GLU A 100 8.97 12.31 2.73
C GLU A 100 8.19 11.79 1.52
N ASP A 101 7.32 10.80 1.73
CA ASP A 101 6.53 10.16 0.68
C ASP A 101 5.07 10.64 0.65
N MET A 102 4.66 11.54 1.55
CA MET A 102 3.26 11.99 1.67
C MET A 102 2.71 12.52 0.35
N HIS A 103 3.54 13.20 -0.43
CA HIS A 103 3.16 13.67 -1.76
C HIS A 103 2.79 12.48 -2.69
N ALA A 104 3.60 11.42 -2.73
CA ALA A 104 3.31 10.23 -3.51
C ALA A 104 2.03 9.53 -3.02
N VAL A 105 1.82 9.46 -1.71
CA VAL A 105 0.60 8.89 -1.12
C VAL A 105 -0.64 9.67 -1.56
N ARG A 106 -0.62 11.01 -1.53
CA ARG A 106 -1.70 11.87 -2.05
C ARG A 106 -2.01 11.54 -3.51
N GLN A 107 -0.98 11.41 -4.35
CA GLN A 107 -1.15 11.08 -5.77
C GLN A 107 -1.74 9.68 -5.98
N ILE A 108 -1.39 8.71 -5.14
CA ILE A 108 -2.01 7.38 -5.17
C ILE A 108 -3.51 7.47 -4.90
N TYR A 109 -3.96 8.20 -3.86
CA TYR A 109 -5.38 8.40 -3.58
C TYR A 109 -6.11 9.12 -4.73
N ILE A 110 -5.51 10.16 -5.30
CA ILE A 110 -6.05 10.87 -6.47
C ILE A 110 -6.22 9.91 -7.65
N CYS A 111 -5.22 9.07 -7.92
CA CYS A 111 -5.28 8.09 -9.01
C CYS A 111 -6.37 7.05 -8.77
N HIS A 112 -6.50 6.50 -7.56
CA HIS A 112 -7.56 5.55 -7.23
C HIS A 112 -8.95 6.13 -7.49
N ILE A 113 -9.20 7.37 -7.06
CA ILE A 113 -10.49 8.04 -7.28
C ILE A 113 -10.70 8.33 -8.76
N LYS A 114 -9.71 8.93 -9.42
CA LYS A 114 -9.82 9.39 -10.82
C LYS A 114 -10.02 8.24 -11.81
N TYR A 115 -9.38 7.11 -11.57
CA TYR A 115 -9.40 5.96 -12.51
C TYR A 115 -10.29 4.83 -12.03
N HIS A 116 -11.05 5.02 -10.94
CA HIS A 116 -11.91 3.99 -10.34
C HIS A 116 -11.16 2.68 -10.06
N ASP A 117 -9.90 2.79 -9.63
CA ASP A 117 -9.08 1.64 -9.30
C ASP A 117 -9.57 1.02 -7.98
N THR A 118 -9.98 -0.24 -8.03
CA THR A 118 -10.56 -0.96 -6.89
C THR A 118 -9.54 -1.74 -6.07
N TYR A 119 -8.24 -1.60 -6.36
CA TYR A 119 -7.21 -2.38 -5.68
C TYR A 119 -7.24 -2.24 -4.15
N PHE A 120 -7.61 -1.07 -3.62
CA PHE A 120 -7.79 -0.90 -2.17
C PHE A 120 -8.81 -1.86 -1.55
N PHE A 121 -9.74 -2.36 -2.34
CA PHE A 121 -10.84 -3.24 -1.94
C PHE A 121 -10.66 -4.69 -2.44
N ASP A 122 -9.48 -5.05 -2.91
CA ASP A 122 -9.17 -6.39 -3.38
C ASP A 122 -8.78 -7.28 -2.19
N GLU A 123 -9.56 -8.34 -1.98
CA GLU A 123 -9.32 -9.34 -0.93
C GLU A 123 -8.09 -10.21 -1.23
N GLN A 124 -7.58 -10.20 -2.46
CA GLN A 124 -6.37 -10.92 -2.83
C GLN A 124 -5.08 -10.15 -2.46
N ARG A 125 -5.20 -8.94 -1.94
CA ARG A 125 -4.03 -8.19 -1.46
C ARG A 125 -3.30 -8.94 -0.36
N PRO A 126 -1.95 -8.99 -0.42
CA PRO A 126 -1.14 -9.62 0.63
C PRO A 126 -1.49 -9.14 2.04
N ILE A 127 -1.66 -7.83 2.23
CA ILE A 127 -2.04 -7.28 3.53
C ILE A 127 -3.41 -7.78 4.00
N PHE A 128 -4.41 -7.87 3.11
CA PHE A 128 -5.74 -8.36 3.49
C PHE A 128 -5.67 -9.82 3.93
N GLN A 129 -5.01 -10.67 3.15
CA GLN A 129 -4.88 -12.10 3.44
C GLN A 129 -4.13 -12.33 4.77
N LEU A 130 -3.03 -11.63 4.98
CA LEU A 130 -2.24 -11.75 6.20
C LEU A 130 -3.04 -11.29 7.42
N LEU A 131 -3.70 -10.15 7.32
CA LEU A 131 -4.50 -9.58 8.40
C LEU A 131 -5.72 -10.45 8.72
N ALA A 132 -6.42 -10.97 7.69
CA ALA A 132 -7.57 -11.85 7.87
C ALA A 132 -7.19 -13.15 8.59
N ALA A 133 -6.02 -13.72 8.29
CA ALA A 133 -5.50 -14.91 8.97
C ALA A 133 -5.30 -14.66 10.48
N GLU A 134 -4.75 -13.49 10.85
CA GLU A 134 -4.53 -13.15 12.26
C GLU A 134 -5.83 -12.75 12.98
N VAL A 135 -6.71 -12.00 12.33
CA VAL A 135 -8.06 -11.67 12.86
C VAL A 135 -8.88 -12.92 13.10
N GLY A 136 -8.76 -13.94 12.23
CA GLY A 136 -9.45 -15.23 12.38
C GLY A 136 -9.10 -16.01 13.65
N LYS A 137 -7.97 -15.67 14.30
CA LYS A 137 -7.61 -16.22 15.62
C LYS A 137 -8.35 -15.54 16.79
N LEU A 138 -8.97 -14.37 16.55
CA LEU A 138 -9.60 -13.55 17.59
C LEU A 138 -11.13 -13.55 17.54
N VAL A 139 -11.72 -13.82 16.37
CA VAL A 139 -13.16 -13.73 16.13
C VAL A 139 -13.69 -14.96 15.38
N SER A 140 -15.02 -15.13 15.33
CA SER A 140 -15.64 -16.21 14.55
C SER A 140 -15.39 -16.05 13.06
N GLU A 141 -15.36 -17.15 12.31
CA GLU A 141 -15.13 -17.18 10.86
C GLU A 141 -16.03 -16.20 10.10
N THR A 142 -17.30 -16.12 10.48
CA THR A 142 -18.29 -15.22 9.87
C THR A 142 -17.98 -13.73 10.08
N ALA A 143 -17.20 -13.38 11.10
CA ALA A 143 -16.85 -11.99 11.43
C ALA A 143 -15.48 -11.56 10.87
N VAL A 144 -14.63 -12.50 10.45
CA VAL A 144 -13.25 -12.23 10.01
C VAL A 144 -13.21 -11.15 8.93
N LYS A 145 -13.99 -11.33 7.88
CA LYS A 145 -14.01 -10.43 6.73
C LYS A 145 -14.43 -9.01 7.13
N ASP A 146 -15.47 -8.88 7.92
CA ASP A 146 -16.02 -7.59 8.35
C ASP A 146 -15.04 -6.85 9.27
N VAL A 147 -14.40 -7.55 10.23
CA VAL A 147 -13.40 -6.95 11.12
C VAL A 147 -12.14 -6.54 10.34
N THR A 148 -11.68 -7.38 9.42
CA THR A 148 -10.50 -7.08 8.58
C THR A 148 -10.75 -5.85 7.71
N TRP A 149 -11.90 -5.78 7.04
CA TRP A 149 -12.27 -4.60 6.24
C TRP A 149 -12.44 -3.35 7.10
N GLY A 150 -13.06 -3.49 8.26
CA GLY A 150 -13.22 -2.38 9.20
C GLY A 150 -11.86 -1.79 9.59
N LEU A 151 -10.88 -2.62 9.94
CA LEU A 151 -9.54 -2.19 10.32
C LEU A 151 -8.81 -1.50 9.16
N LEU A 152 -8.80 -2.09 7.97
CA LEU A 152 -8.18 -1.50 6.78
C LEU A 152 -8.88 -0.22 6.32
N THR A 153 -10.21 -0.14 6.44
CA THR A 153 -10.96 1.07 6.08
C THR A 153 -10.66 2.20 7.05
N THR A 154 -10.59 1.91 8.35
CA THR A 154 -10.20 2.89 9.36
C THR A 154 -8.78 3.40 9.10
N ALA A 155 -7.82 2.50 8.88
CA ALA A 155 -6.44 2.89 8.55
C ALA A 155 -6.36 3.80 7.31
N ARG A 156 -7.07 3.45 6.24
CA ARG A 156 -7.14 4.30 5.03
C ARG A 156 -7.77 5.66 5.29
N GLY A 157 -8.80 5.71 6.14
CA GLY A 157 -9.42 6.97 6.56
C GLY A 157 -8.45 7.87 7.30
N LEU A 158 -7.64 7.31 8.20
CA LEU A 158 -6.59 8.02 8.94
C LEU A 158 -5.49 8.55 7.99
N ILE A 159 -5.04 7.71 7.05
CA ILE A 159 -4.07 8.11 6.01
C ILE A 159 -4.67 9.21 5.11
N TYR A 160 -5.91 9.05 4.67
CA TYR A 160 -6.60 10.07 3.87
C TYR A 160 -6.70 11.40 4.62
N HIS A 161 -7.04 11.38 5.91
CA HIS A 161 -7.04 12.58 6.73
C HIS A 161 -5.66 13.25 6.74
N ALA A 162 -4.57 12.49 6.93
CA ALA A 162 -3.21 13.02 6.85
C ALA A 162 -2.91 13.63 5.46
N CYS A 163 -3.40 13.01 4.38
CA CYS A 163 -3.25 13.55 3.02
C CYS A 163 -3.92 14.92 2.82
N CYS A 164 -4.96 15.22 3.60
CA CYS A 164 -5.67 16.51 3.54
C CYS A 164 -5.00 17.62 4.36
N LEU A 165 -4.04 17.27 5.22
CA LEU A 165 -3.28 18.23 6.03
C LEU A 165 -2.07 18.76 5.25
N LYS A 166 -1.54 19.92 5.67
CA LYS A 166 -0.20 20.34 5.28
C LYS A 166 0.85 19.56 6.06
N ASP A 167 2.03 19.35 5.49
CA ASP A 167 3.05 18.50 6.09
C ASP A 167 3.46 18.96 7.49
N GLU A 168 3.54 20.28 7.73
CA GLU A 168 3.81 20.86 9.05
C GLU A 168 2.72 20.61 10.10
N GLN A 169 1.53 20.19 9.69
CA GLN A 169 0.40 19.86 10.59
C GLN A 169 0.41 18.38 11.00
N ILE A 170 1.25 17.55 10.38
CA ILE A 170 1.36 16.14 10.69
C ILE A 170 2.37 15.97 11.83
N ALA A 171 1.90 15.47 12.96
CA ALA A 171 2.75 15.26 14.13
C ALA A 171 3.85 14.23 13.86
N LEU A 172 5.04 14.41 14.44
CA LEU A 172 6.16 13.48 14.28
C LEU A 172 5.85 12.06 14.79
N ASP A 173 5.00 11.95 15.80
CA ASP A 173 4.52 10.70 16.40
C ASP A 173 3.19 10.22 15.78
N TRP A 174 2.84 10.71 14.58
CA TRP A 174 1.58 10.40 13.91
C TRP A 174 1.36 8.89 13.80
N HIS A 175 2.38 8.13 13.40
CA HIS A 175 2.23 6.68 13.21
C HIS A 175 1.88 5.94 14.50
N GLU A 176 2.53 6.30 15.61
CA GLU A 176 2.26 5.69 16.91
C GLU A 176 0.83 5.99 17.36
N LYS A 177 0.39 7.24 17.26
CA LYS A 177 -0.99 7.63 17.62
C LYS A 177 -2.02 6.91 16.77
N GLN A 178 -1.84 6.86 15.45
CA GLN A 178 -2.77 6.18 14.57
C GLN A 178 -2.79 4.65 14.81
N LEU A 179 -1.64 4.07 15.17
CA LEU A 179 -1.57 2.66 15.53
C LEU A 179 -2.40 2.36 16.79
N GLU A 180 -2.30 3.18 17.84
CA GLU A 180 -3.10 2.99 19.05
C GLU A 180 -4.61 3.10 18.75
N GLU A 181 -5.04 4.09 17.98
CA GLU A 181 -6.43 4.23 17.52
C GLU A 181 -6.94 2.97 16.79
N LEU A 182 -6.10 2.38 15.93
CA LEU A 182 -6.45 1.14 15.21
C LEU A 182 -6.54 -0.06 16.15
N MET A 183 -5.66 -0.17 17.15
CA MET A 183 -5.68 -1.26 18.12
C MET A 183 -6.88 -1.12 19.08
N ASP A 184 -7.24 0.09 19.48
CA ASP A 184 -8.44 0.37 20.26
C ASP A 184 -9.71 0.02 19.49
N TYR A 185 -9.79 0.42 18.21
CA TYR A 185 -10.88 0.01 17.32
C TYR A 185 -11.02 -1.52 17.25
N LEU A 186 -9.92 -2.24 17.02
CA LEU A 186 -9.93 -3.71 16.97
C LEU A 186 -10.40 -4.31 18.29
N SER A 187 -9.86 -3.83 19.41
CA SER A 187 -10.23 -4.29 20.75
C SER A 187 -11.73 -4.13 21.00
N TYR A 188 -12.28 -2.96 20.70
CA TYR A 188 -13.71 -2.71 20.79
C TYR A 188 -14.55 -3.68 19.95
N ARG A 189 -14.13 -3.91 18.68
CA ARG A 189 -14.84 -4.81 17.75
C ARG A 189 -14.84 -6.26 18.27
N VAL A 190 -13.69 -6.77 18.72
CA VAL A 190 -13.55 -8.12 19.26
C VAL A 190 -14.43 -8.29 20.51
N GLN A 191 -14.36 -7.36 21.46
CA GLN A 191 -15.18 -7.43 22.68
C GLN A 191 -16.67 -7.38 22.39
N LYS A 192 -17.10 -6.55 21.43
CA LYS A 192 -18.53 -6.46 21.04
C LYS A 192 -19.03 -7.78 20.45
N LEU A 193 -18.23 -8.44 19.62
CA LEU A 193 -18.57 -9.72 19.02
C LEU A 193 -18.63 -10.85 20.04
N GLN A 194 -17.74 -10.84 21.05
CA GLN A 194 -17.75 -11.83 22.15
C GLN A 194 -18.99 -11.67 23.05
N LYS A 195 -19.43 -10.44 23.33
CA LYS A 195 -20.63 -10.17 24.13
C LYS A 195 -21.95 -10.45 23.39
N GLY A 196 -21.97 -10.35 22.07
CA GLY A 196 -23.16 -10.62 21.25
C GLY A 196 -23.41 -12.12 20.98
N ASN A 197 -22.48 -12.99 21.34
CA ASN A 197 -22.58 -14.45 21.24
C ASN A 197 -22.99 -15.12 22.57
N THR A 198 -23.26 -14.35 23.62
CA THR A 198 -23.82 -14.77 24.93
C THR A 198 -25.28 -14.34 25.01
#